data_a8ca3664468a80365b07071f372d42a9
#
_entry.id   a8ca3664468a80365b07071f372d42a9
#
_cell.length_a   1.000
_cell.length_b   1.000
_cell.length_c   1.000
_cell.angle_alpha   90.00
_cell.angle_beta   90.00
_cell.angle_gamma   90.00
#
_symmetry.space_group_name_H-M   'P 1'
#
loop_
_entity.id
_entity.type
_entity.pdbx_description
1 polymer ?
#
loop_
_entity_poly.entity_id
_entity_poly.type
_entity_poly.pdbx_seq_one_letter_code
_entity_poly.pdbx_strand_id
1 'polypeptide(L)'
;MRSLSWPGLRRAPALLAVTGCLILGACSGSSSSHPPSASPAVSASTPAEPTSGPAAVAAITANWKTVFNGKAPIPRRLALVQDGAQVAAFVQAQAKTSFGAAATGSTATVSSVTITSPSQATVHYEVLLLGTPLLKNQVGAAVYLDGIWKVAIASFCGLAYLEYPKGSSKLPAACRS
;
A
#
# COMPACT_ATOMS: atom_id res chain seq x y z
N MET A 1 21.46 -33.63 -20.96
CA MET A 1 21.97 -32.93 -22.15
C MET A 1 20.84 -32.83 -23.17
N ARG A 2 20.15 -31.71 -23.23
CA ARG A 2 19.33 -31.26 -24.39
C ARG A 2 19.17 -29.74 -24.25
N SER A 3 19.94 -29.02 -25.04
CA SER A 3 19.87 -27.61 -25.25
C SER A 3 18.67 -27.26 -26.14
N LEU A 4 17.78 -26.40 -25.69
CA LEU A 4 16.80 -25.73 -26.54
C LEU A 4 17.28 -24.30 -26.82
N SER A 5 17.71 -24.10 -28.06
CA SER A 5 17.99 -22.76 -28.62
C SER A 5 16.68 -22.13 -29.05
N TRP A 6 16.45 -20.89 -28.64
CA TRP A 6 15.36 -20.03 -29.17
C TRP A 6 15.90 -19.02 -30.18
N PRO A 7 15.28 -18.93 -31.38
CA PRO A 7 15.68 -17.95 -32.37
C PRO A 7 15.09 -16.58 -32.10
N GLY A 8 15.90 -15.57 -32.44
CA GLY A 8 15.62 -14.16 -32.24
C GLY A 8 14.43 -13.62 -33.02
N LEU A 9 13.79 -12.62 -32.44
CA LEU A 9 12.80 -11.76 -33.11
C LEU A 9 13.41 -10.39 -33.38
N ARG A 10 13.38 -10.04 -34.66
CA ARG A 10 13.98 -8.88 -35.27
C ARG A 10 13.25 -7.58 -34.88
N ARG A 11 14.05 -6.53 -34.66
CA ARG A 11 13.62 -5.14 -34.55
C ARG A 11 13.13 -4.62 -35.90
N ALA A 12 12.02 -3.89 -35.90
CA ALA A 12 11.65 -2.96 -36.99
C ALA A 12 11.45 -1.56 -36.41
N PRO A 13 12.09 -0.52 -36.99
CA PRO A 13 11.82 0.88 -36.64
C PRO A 13 10.72 1.42 -37.56
N ALA A 14 9.70 2.03 -36.99
CA ALA A 14 8.75 2.85 -37.75
C ALA A 14 8.99 4.32 -37.40
N LEU A 15 9.65 5.01 -38.31
CA LEU A 15 9.70 6.47 -38.45
C LEU A 15 8.34 6.95 -38.97
N LEU A 16 7.69 7.85 -38.27
CA LEU A 16 6.63 8.70 -38.83
C LEU A 16 6.90 10.16 -38.45
N ALA A 17 7.44 10.86 -39.42
CA ALA A 17 7.50 12.30 -39.46
C ALA A 17 6.09 12.84 -39.82
N VAL A 18 5.58 13.81 -39.07
CA VAL A 18 4.44 14.64 -39.49
C VAL A 18 4.80 16.10 -39.35
N THR A 19 4.82 16.70 -40.50
CA THR A 19 5.08 18.07 -40.92
C THR A 19 3.98 19.02 -40.45
N GLY A 20 4.36 20.17 -39.92
CA GLY A 20 3.92 21.53 -40.20
C GLY A 20 2.45 21.92 -40.08
N CYS A 21 2.21 22.95 -39.25
CA CYS A 21 1.31 24.04 -39.57
C CYS A 21 1.74 25.33 -38.84
N LEU A 22 2.38 26.21 -39.61
CA LEU A 22 2.54 27.62 -39.28
C LEU A 22 1.20 28.34 -39.47
N ILE A 23 0.67 28.92 -38.39
CA ILE A 23 -0.36 29.96 -38.50
C ILE A 23 0.20 31.21 -37.81
N LEU A 24 0.60 32.18 -38.64
CA LEU A 24 0.84 33.57 -38.26
C LEU A 24 -0.51 34.23 -37.97
N GLY A 25 -0.77 34.61 -36.75
CA GLY A 25 -1.84 35.48 -36.32
C GLY A 25 -1.26 36.62 -35.52
N ALA A 26 -0.95 37.74 -36.19
CA ALA A 26 -0.62 39.01 -35.56
C ALA A 26 -1.89 39.64 -35.01
N CYS A 27 -1.98 39.87 -33.71
CA CYS A 27 -2.87 40.84 -33.09
C CYS A 27 -2.10 41.60 -32.03
N SER A 28 -1.79 42.86 -32.37
CA SER A 28 -1.30 43.88 -31.46
C SER A 28 -2.40 44.20 -30.41
N GLY A 29 -2.08 44.14 -29.14
CA GLY A 29 -2.97 44.50 -28.04
C GLY A 29 -2.16 44.69 -26.78
N SER A 30 -1.90 45.93 -26.48
CA SER A 30 -1.50 46.64 -25.25
C SER A 30 -1.10 45.82 -24.02
N SER A 31 0.10 46.13 -23.57
CA SER A 31 0.72 45.81 -22.30
C SER A 31 -0.17 46.08 -21.09
N SER A 32 -0.45 45.02 -20.33
CA SER A 32 -0.72 45.12 -18.90
C SER A 32 -0.01 43.95 -18.26
N SER A 33 1.16 44.24 -17.71
CA SER A 33 1.97 43.28 -16.92
C SER A 33 1.28 43.02 -15.58
N HIS A 34 0.38 42.05 -15.55
CA HIS A 34 -0.01 41.39 -14.30
C HIS A 34 0.84 40.13 -14.18
N PRO A 35 1.61 39.95 -13.10
CA PRO A 35 2.23 38.67 -12.83
C PRO A 35 1.13 37.63 -12.67
N PRO A 36 1.27 36.41 -13.23
CA PRO A 36 0.29 35.36 -13.01
C PRO A 36 0.25 35.06 -11.52
N SER A 37 -0.89 35.43 -10.90
CA SER A 37 -1.22 35.03 -9.53
C SER A 37 -1.24 33.49 -9.57
N ALA A 38 -0.21 32.87 -9.02
CA ALA A 38 -0.19 31.42 -8.81
C ALA A 38 -1.40 31.10 -7.93
N SER A 39 -2.45 30.53 -8.52
CA SER A 39 -3.53 29.91 -7.76
C SER A 39 -2.90 28.90 -6.82
N PRO A 40 -3.14 28.98 -5.49
CA PRO A 40 -2.66 27.95 -4.59
C PRO A 40 -3.25 26.62 -5.07
N ALA A 41 -2.38 25.65 -5.37
CA ALA A 41 -2.79 24.29 -5.61
C ALA A 41 -3.55 23.83 -4.36
N VAL A 42 -4.86 23.69 -4.48
CA VAL A 42 -5.70 23.11 -3.42
C VAL A 42 -5.27 21.65 -3.35
N SER A 43 -4.40 21.34 -2.40
CA SER A 43 -4.11 19.95 -2.05
C SER A 43 -5.45 19.34 -1.62
N ALA A 44 -5.99 18.48 -2.44
CA ALA A 44 -7.20 17.73 -2.11
C ALA A 44 -6.87 16.83 -0.93
N SER A 45 -7.16 17.30 0.27
CA SER A 45 -7.06 16.50 1.50
C SER A 45 -8.09 15.39 1.39
N THR A 46 -7.64 14.15 1.41
CA THR A 46 -8.54 12.99 1.50
C THR A 46 -9.41 13.17 2.75
N PRO A 47 -10.74 13.03 2.66
CA PRO A 47 -11.60 13.13 3.83
C PRO A 47 -11.17 12.13 4.91
N ALA A 48 -11.17 12.59 6.18
CA ALA A 48 -10.84 11.72 7.30
C ALA A 48 -11.88 10.60 7.44
N GLU A 49 -11.42 9.38 7.79
CA GLU A 49 -12.29 8.24 8.03
C GLU A 49 -13.09 8.43 9.34
N PRO A 50 -14.31 7.88 9.44
CA PRO A 50 -15.08 7.91 10.68
C PRO A 50 -14.36 7.19 11.82
N THR A 51 -14.49 7.69 13.05
CA THR A 51 -13.86 7.12 14.26
C THR A 51 -14.82 6.26 15.10
N SER A 52 -16.09 6.16 14.71
CA SER A 52 -17.09 5.39 15.45
C SER A 52 -18.18 4.83 14.55
N GLY A 53 -18.94 3.90 15.09
CA GLY A 53 -20.09 3.30 14.43
C GLY A 53 -19.77 2.38 13.25
N PRO A 54 -20.80 1.96 12.49
CA PRO A 54 -20.63 1.01 11.38
C PRO A 54 -19.69 1.47 10.29
N ALA A 55 -19.61 2.79 10.04
CA ALA A 55 -18.74 3.34 9.02
C ALA A 55 -17.26 3.21 9.40
N ALA A 56 -16.90 3.39 10.68
CA ALA A 56 -15.54 3.14 11.16
C ALA A 56 -15.18 1.64 11.06
N VAL A 57 -16.10 0.76 11.44
CA VAL A 57 -15.91 -0.69 11.28
C VAL A 57 -15.66 -1.07 9.82
N ALA A 58 -16.41 -0.47 8.89
CA ALA A 58 -16.24 -0.70 7.46
C ALA A 58 -14.86 -0.20 6.96
N ALA A 59 -14.42 1.00 7.40
CA ALA A 59 -13.11 1.56 7.06
C ALA A 59 -11.97 0.66 7.58
N ILE A 60 -12.00 0.27 8.86
CA ILE A 60 -11.02 -0.65 9.46
C ILE A 60 -10.96 -1.96 8.68
N THR A 61 -12.13 -2.54 8.37
CA THR A 61 -12.21 -3.80 7.62
C THR A 61 -11.60 -3.69 6.23
N ALA A 62 -11.88 -2.60 5.50
CA ALA A 62 -11.34 -2.36 4.16
C ALA A 62 -9.81 -2.18 4.20
N ASN A 63 -9.30 -1.39 5.15
CA ASN A 63 -7.88 -1.15 5.32
C ASN A 63 -7.14 -2.44 5.72
N TRP A 64 -7.73 -3.24 6.63
CA TRP A 64 -7.19 -4.55 7.00
C TRP A 64 -7.06 -5.48 5.80
N LYS A 65 -8.13 -5.63 5.02
CA LYS A 65 -8.12 -6.42 3.79
C LYS A 65 -7.08 -5.94 2.79
N THR A 66 -6.87 -4.63 2.69
CA THR A 66 -5.86 -4.04 1.78
C THR A 66 -4.44 -4.38 2.22
N VAL A 67 -4.13 -4.28 3.53
CA VAL A 67 -2.79 -4.63 4.07
C VAL A 67 -2.44 -6.08 3.79
N PHE A 68 -3.39 -7.00 3.91
CA PHE A 68 -3.17 -8.43 3.70
C PHE A 68 -3.42 -8.89 2.26
N ASN A 69 -3.81 -8.01 1.34
CA ASN A 69 -3.92 -8.36 -0.07
C ASN A 69 -2.53 -8.41 -0.72
N GLY A 70 -2.02 -9.61 -0.94
CA GLY A 70 -0.72 -9.82 -1.55
C GLY A 70 -0.58 -9.26 -2.98
N LYS A 71 -1.69 -9.02 -3.69
CA LYS A 71 -1.73 -8.38 -5.02
C LYS A 71 -1.67 -6.86 -4.95
N ALA A 72 -1.95 -6.25 -3.78
CA ALA A 72 -1.88 -4.81 -3.64
C ALA A 72 -0.42 -4.33 -3.63
N PRO A 73 -0.10 -3.19 -4.26
CA PRO A 73 1.25 -2.63 -4.24
C PRO A 73 1.77 -2.44 -2.82
N ILE A 74 3.03 -2.81 -2.57
CA ILE A 74 3.67 -2.67 -1.24
C ILE A 74 3.51 -1.26 -0.66
N PRO A 75 3.74 -0.15 -1.41
CA PRO A 75 3.56 1.19 -0.87
C PRO A 75 2.14 1.45 -0.35
N ARG A 76 1.11 0.98 -1.07
CA ARG A 76 -0.29 1.11 -0.65
C ARG A 76 -0.58 0.33 0.64
N ARG A 77 -0.04 -0.88 0.76
CA ARG A 77 -0.18 -1.70 1.98
C ARG A 77 0.50 -1.04 3.17
N LEU A 78 1.73 -0.55 2.98
CA LEU A 78 2.52 0.10 4.04
C LEU A 78 1.93 1.43 4.49
N ALA A 79 1.26 2.19 3.63
CA ALA A 79 0.55 3.41 4.01
C ALA A 79 -0.55 3.16 5.06
N LEU A 80 -1.09 1.93 5.09
CA LEU A 80 -2.12 1.47 6.04
C LEU A 80 -1.55 0.72 7.24
N VAL A 81 -0.25 0.73 7.45
CA VAL A 81 0.43 0.21 8.65
C VAL A 81 0.96 1.39 9.45
N GLN A 82 0.76 1.37 10.78
CA GLN A 82 1.40 2.34 11.68
C GLN A 82 2.92 2.26 11.48
N ASP A 83 3.55 3.43 11.29
CA ASP A 83 5.00 3.51 11.04
C ASP A 83 5.49 2.62 9.89
N GLY A 84 4.65 2.43 8.86
CA GLY A 84 4.92 1.52 7.74
C GLY A 84 6.24 1.80 7.02
N ALA A 85 6.73 3.05 7.04
CA ALA A 85 8.05 3.40 6.50
C ALA A 85 9.20 2.66 7.23
N GLN A 86 9.07 2.43 8.55
CA GLN A 86 10.11 1.76 9.35
C GLN A 86 10.24 0.26 9.04
N VAL A 87 9.19 -0.34 8.48
CA VAL A 87 9.17 -1.76 8.11
C VAL A 87 9.30 -1.98 6.60
N ALA A 88 9.39 -0.92 5.81
CA ALA A 88 9.38 -0.98 4.34
C ALA A 88 10.54 -1.83 3.78
N ALA A 89 11.76 -1.62 4.26
CA ALA A 89 12.92 -2.39 3.81
C ALA A 89 12.78 -3.89 4.10
N PHE A 90 12.23 -4.24 5.26
CA PHE A 90 11.93 -5.63 5.62
C PHE A 90 10.89 -6.26 4.68
N VAL A 91 9.75 -5.59 4.46
CA VAL A 91 8.69 -6.09 3.57
C VAL A 91 9.21 -6.25 2.14
N GLN A 92 10.03 -5.30 1.65
CA GLN A 92 10.63 -5.38 0.31
C GLN A 92 11.64 -6.54 0.20
N ALA A 93 12.42 -6.80 1.26
CA ALA A 93 13.34 -7.94 1.30
C ALA A 93 12.55 -9.27 1.29
N GLN A 94 11.50 -9.37 2.10
CA GLN A 94 10.65 -10.56 2.16
C GLN A 94 9.94 -10.83 0.83
N ALA A 95 9.49 -9.80 0.12
CA ALA A 95 8.85 -9.93 -1.19
C ALA A 95 9.75 -10.61 -2.25
N LYS A 96 11.07 -10.61 -2.06
CA LYS A 96 12.05 -11.25 -2.96
C LYS A 96 12.32 -12.71 -2.62
N THR A 97 11.78 -13.22 -1.54
CA THR A 97 11.92 -14.62 -1.12
C THR A 97 10.86 -15.52 -1.78
N SER A 98 11.05 -16.82 -1.71
CA SER A 98 10.02 -17.80 -2.14
C SER A 98 8.72 -17.65 -1.34
N PHE A 99 8.82 -17.35 -0.04
CA PHE A 99 7.67 -17.04 0.82
C PHE A 99 6.94 -15.79 0.32
N GLY A 100 7.67 -14.70 0.01
CA GLY A 100 7.08 -13.48 -0.54
C GLY A 100 6.39 -13.69 -1.88
N ALA A 101 6.95 -14.53 -2.75
CA ALA A 101 6.30 -14.92 -4.00
C ALA A 101 4.98 -15.66 -3.74
N ALA A 102 4.95 -16.59 -2.80
CA ALA A 102 3.73 -17.30 -2.41
C ALA A 102 2.70 -16.32 -1.77
N ALA A 103 3.16 -15.38 -0.96
CA ALA A 103 2.31 -14.39 -0.28
C ALA A 103 1.56 -13.45 -1.24
N THR A 104 1.88 -13.43 -2.54
CA THR A 104 1.06 -12.70 -3.55
C THR A 104 -0.37 -13.22 -3.65
N GLY A 105 -0.62 -14.48 -3.24
CA GLY A 105 -1.95 -15.08 -3.13
C GLY A 105 -2.65 -14.84 -1.79
N SER A 106 -2.05 -14.04 -0.88
CA SER A 106 -2.64 -13.81 0.44
C SER A 106 -3.83 -12.85 0.38
N THR A 107 -4.79 -13.09 1.29
CA THR A 107 -5.94 -12.24 1.58
C THR A 107 -6.26 -12.33 3.07
N ALA A 108 -7.12 -11.44 3.58
CA ALA A 108 -7.65 -11.57 4.94
C ALA A 108 -9.17 -11.54 4.95
N THR A 109 -9.75 -12.32 5.87
CA THR A 109 -11.15 -12.22 6.28
C THR A 109 -11.19 -11.61 7.67
N VAL A 110 -11.96 -10.54 7.85
CA VAL A 110 -12.22 -9.92 9.14
C VAL A 110 -13.55 -10.46 9.66
N SER A 111 -13.54 -11.09 10.82
CA SER A 111 -14.72 -11.66 11.45
C SER A 111 -15.42 -10.67 12.41
N SER A 112 -14.65 -9.83 13.10
CA SER A 112 -15.21 -8.75 13.93
C SER A 112 -14.23 -7.61 14.14
N VAL A 113 -14.78 -6.42 14.39
CA VAL A 113 -14.05 -5.22 14.79
C VAL A 113 -14.76 -4.64 16.01
N THR A 114 -14.00 -4.44 17.09
CA THR A 114 -14.48 -3.78 18.32
C THR A 114 -13.71 -2.48 18.51
N ILE A 115 -14.38 -1.34 18.36
CA ILE A 115 -13.80 -0.02 18.64
C ILE A 115 -13.72 0.14 20.15
N THR A 116 -12.49 0.25 20.66
CA THR A 116 -12.22 0.35 22.11
C THR A 116 -12.05 1.80 22.57
N SER A 117 -11.71 2.70 21.62
CA SER A 117 -11.64 4.15 21.84
C SER A 117 -11.76 4.88 20.49
N PRO A 118 -11.89 6.21 20.45
CA PRO A 118 -11.91 6.98 19.19
C PRO A 118 -10.67 6.79 18.31
N SER A 119 -9.58 6.24 18.87
CA SER A 119 -8.31 6.02 18.16
C SER A 119 -7.81 4.58 18.19
N GLN A 120 -8.58 3.64 18.75
CA GLN A 120 -8.14 2.24 18.87
C GLN A 120 -9.30 1.27 18.62
N ALA A 121 -8.97 0.15 17.97
CA ALA A 121 -9.90 -0.96 17.79
C ALA A 121 -9.16 -2.30 17.85
N THR A 122 -9.88 -3.33 18.31
CA THR A 122 -9.47 -4.73 18.23
C THR A 122 -10.09 -5.36 17.00
N VAL A 123 -9.30 -6.12 16.25
CA VAL A 123 -9.73 -6.77 15.00
C VAL A 123 -9.48 -8.27 15.10
N HIS A 124 -10.54 -9.06 14.93
CA HIS A 124 -10.43 -10.52 14.79
C HIS A 124 -10.43 -10.87 13.31
N TYR A 125 -9.45 -11.65 12.88
CA TYR A 125 -9.26 -11.94 11.47
C TYR A 125 -8.59 -13.30 11.23
N GLU A 126 -8.61 -13.71 9.96
CA GLU A 126 -7.86 -14.84 9.44
C GLU A 126 -7.05 -14.38 8.23
N VAL A 127 -5.88 -14.99 8.02
CA VAL A 127 -5.10 -14.81 6.79
C VAL A 127 -5.26 -16.08 5.97
N LEU A 128 -5.63 -15.90 4.70
CA LEU A 128 -5.76 -16.98 3.74
C LEU A 128 -4.62 -16.91 2.72
N LEU A 129 -4.16 -18.05 2.27
CA LEU A 129 -3.26 -18.19 1.14
C LEU A 129 -3.96 -19.01 0.06
N LEU A 130 -4.18 -18.39 -1.10
CA LEU A 130 -4.93 -19.00 -2.21
C LEU A 130 -6.32 -19.54 -1.79
N GLY A 131 -7.00 -18.81 -0.89
CA GLY A 131 -8.32 -19.18 -0.37
C GLY A 131 -8.31 -20.18 0.80
N THR A 132 -7.15 -20.77 1.14
CA THR A 132 -7.02 -21.69 2.26
C THR A 132 -6.55 -20.94 3.52
N PRO A 133 -7.22 -21.10 4.69
CA PRO A 133 -6.78 -20.46 5.92
C PRO A 133 -5.36 -20.90 6.33
N LEU A 134 -4.43 -19.92 6.34
CA LEU A 134 -3.04 -20.10 6.78
C LEU A 134 -2.89 -19.77 8.26
N LEU A 135 -3.48 -18.63 8.69
CA LEU A 135 -3.51 -18.20 10.09
C LEU A 135 -4.96 -18.00 10.51
N LYS A 136 -5.42 -18.80 11.47
CA LYS A 136 -6.80 -18.75 11.99
C LYS A 136 -6.84 -18.00 13.32
N ASN A 137 -8.01 -17.42 13.64
CA ASN A 137 -8.29 -16.81 14.94
C ASN A 137 -7.26 -15.78 15.39
N GLN A 138 -6.75 -14.97 14.46
CA GLN A 138 -5.80 -13.93 14.77
C GLN A 138 -6.51 -12.74 15.43
N VAL A 139 -5.82 -12.12 16.37
CA VAL A 139 -6.25 -10.88 17.02
C VAL A 139 -5.20 -9.81 16.76
N GLY A 140 -5.62 -8.68 16.26
CA GLY A 140 -4.77 -7.53 16.03
C GLY A 140 -5.41 -6.23 16.49
N ALA A 141 -4.62 -5.16 16.51
CA ALA A 141 -5.07 -3.83 16.86
C ALA A 141 -5.05 -2.90 15.64
N ALA A 142 -6.06 -2.06 15.52
CA ALA A 142 -6.06 -0.91 14.61
C ALA A 142 -5.90 0.36 15.43
N VAL A 143 -5.20 1.34 14.84
CA VAL A 143 -5.00 2.68 15.41
C VAL A 143 -5.44 3.74 14.41
N TYR A 144 -6.07 4.81 14.90
CA TYR A 144 -6.48 5.93 14.08
C TYR A 144 -5.38 7.00 14.11
N LEU A 145 -4.74 7.24 12.97
CA LEU A 145 -3.63 8.18 12.82
C LEU A 145 -3.77 8.94 11.50
N ASP A 146 -3.54 10.24 11.52
CA ASP A 146 -3.54 11.10 10.32
C ASP A 146 -4.86 11.03 9.54
N GLY A 147 -5.99 10.87 10.23
CA GLY A 147 -7.32 10.81 9.61
C GLY A 147 -7.70 9.43 9.04
N ILE A 148 -6.89 8.39 9.22
CA ILE A 148 -7.16 7.02 8.71
C ILE A 148 -6.87 5.94 9.75
N TRP A 149 -7.61 4.82 9.65
CA TRP A 149 -7.35 3.64 10.44
C TRP A 149 -6.19 2.83 9.85
N LYS A 150 -5.19 2.54 10.66
CA LYS A 150 -4.00 1.76 10.28
C LYS A 150 -3.91 0.49 11.12
N VAL A 151 -3.32 -0.56 10.56
CA VAL A 151 -2.90 -1.74 11.32
C VAL A 151 -1.81 -1.31 12.29
N ALA A 152 -1.97 -1.57 13.59
CA ALA A 152 -0.98 -1.22 14.60
C ALA A 152 0.36 -1.94 14.32
N ILE A 153 1.47 -1.25 14.58
CA ILE A 153 2.80 -1.83 14.40
C ILE A 153 2.99 -3.12 15.20
N ALA A 154 2.40 -3.20 16.40
CA ALA A 154 2.44 -4.40 17.23
C ALA A 154 1.81 -5.62 16.52
N SER A 155 0.70 -5.42 15.79
CA SER A 155 0.07 -6.49 15.00
C SER A 155 0.94 -6.95 13.85
N PHE A 156 1.61 -6.02 13.16
CA PHE A 156 2.60 -6.33 12.13
C PHE A 156 3.77 -7.14 12.72
N CYS A 157 4.32 -6.70 13.85
CA CYS A 157 5.44 -7.38 14.52
C CYS A 157 5.04 -8.78 15.00
N GLY A 158 3.82 -8.96 15.51
CA GLY A 158 3.29 -10.28 15.88
C GLY A 158 3.36 -11.29 14.72
N LEU A 159 3.07 -10.85 13.50
CA LEU A 159 3.22 -11.70 12.31
C LEU A 159 4.69 -11.95 11.93
N ALA A 160 5.54 -10.93 12.05
CA ALA A 160 6.97 -11.08 11.78
C ALA A 160 7.66 -12.07 12.75
N TYR A 161 7.15 -12.20 13.98
CA TYR A 161 7.64 -13.17 14.97
C TYR A 161 7.33 -14.63 14.61
N LEU A 162 6.40 -14.88 13.70
CA LEU A 162 6.16 -16.23 13.18
C LEU A 162 7.33 -16.73 12.32
N GLU A 163 8.08 -15.82 11.72
CA GLU A 163 9.23 -16.13 10.87
C GLU A 163 10.57 -15.98 11.61
N TYR A 164 10.68 -14.96 12.46
CA TYR A 164 11.90 -14.65 13.22
C TYR A 164 11.58 -14.46 14.71
N PRO A 165 12.33 -15.09 15.63
CA PRO A 165 12.09 -14.91 17.06
C PRO A 165 12.25 -13.44 17.47
N LYS A 166 11.50 -13.02 18.49
CA LYS A 166 11.59 -11.68 19.08
C LYS A 166 13.05 -11.36 19.44
N GLY A 167 13.51 -10.14 19.16
CA GLY A 167 14.91 -9.73 19.36
C GLY A 167 15.86 -10.09 18.23
N SER A 168 15.43 -10.86 17.21
CA SER A 168 16.27 -11.18 16.07
C SER A 168 16.72 -9.91 15.32
N SER A 169 18.01 -9.85 14.96
CA SER A 169 18.56 -8.77 14.12
C SER A 169 17.94 -8.73 12.70
N LYS A 170 17.28 -9.81 12.28
CA LYS A 170 16.57 -9.88 10.99
C LYS A 170 15.23 -9.13 11.01
N LEU A 171 14.67 -8.89 12.20
CA LEU A 171 13.46 -8.09 12.34
C LEU A 171 13.73 -6.61 12.11
N PRO A 172 12.71 -5.83 11.63
CA PRO A 172 12.78 -4.38 11.62
C PRO A 172 13.08 -3.84 13.02
N ALA A 173 13.75 -2.70 13.12
CA ALA A 173 14.06 -2.08 14.41
C ALA A 173 12.80 -1.88 15.27
N ALA A 174 11.69 -1.47 14.67
CA ALA A 174 10.38 -1.30 15.31
C ALA A 174 9.81 -2.58 15.96
N CYS A 175 10.32 -3.77 15.60
CA CYS A 175 9.85 -5.05 16.11
C CYS A 175 10.85 -5.77 17.03
N ARG A 176 11.94 -5.14 17.43
CA ARG A 176 12.99 -5.80 18.26
C ARG A 176 12.77 -5.65 19.76
N SER A 177 11.96 -4.65 20.17
CA SER A 177 11.61 -4.35 21.57
C SER A 177 10.61 -5.33 22.17
#